data_c4f5fd41924550b0253b988cfbdc4cd4
#
_entry.id   c4f5fd41924550b0253b988cfbdc4cd4
#
_cell.length_a   1.000
_cell.length_b   1.000
_cell.length_c   1.000
_cell.angle_alpha   90.00
_cell.angle_beta   90.00
_cell.angle_gamma   90.00
#
_symmetry.space_group_name_H-M   'P 1'
#
loop_
_entity.id
_entity.type
_entity.pdbx_description
1 polymer ?
#
loop_
_entity_poly.entity_id
_entity_poly.type
_entity_poly.pdbx_seq_one_letter_code
_entity_poly.pdbx_strand_id
1 'polypeptide(L)'
;MVDEDFAWRLAQELVRIDSSDPGAYEDEIERFIKRLIEQQLAQLDSSALDAVQIEELEVLPGRRNLKVTVPGQSDEPRLIYICHMDTVTL
;
A
#
# COMPACT_ATOMS: atom_id res chain seq x y z
N MET A 1 -12.34 -11.49 8.44
CA MET A 1 -11.41 -12.60 8.70
C MET A 1 -10.19 -12.46 7.82
N VAL A 2 -9.00 -12.63 8.37
CA VAL A 2 -7.73 -12.52 7.63
C VAL A 2 -7.44 -13.86 6.94
N ASP A 3 -7.12 -13.81 5.65
CA ASP A 3 -6.61 -14.97 4.92
C ASP A 3 -5.12 -15.12 5.23
N GLU A 4 -4.78 -16.10 6.07
CA GLU A 4 -3.42 -16.33 6.52
C GLU A 4 -2.48 -16.72 5.38
N ASP A 5 -2.96 -17.52 4.42
CA ASP A 5 -2.15 -17.92 3.27
C ASP A 5 -1.82 -16.74 2.37
N PHE A 6 -2.80 -15.87 2.14
CA PHE A 6 -2.59 -14.65 1.38
C PHE A 6 -1.59 -13.72 2.09
N ALA A 7 -1.76 -13.54 3.39
CA ALA A 7 -0.88 -12.68 4.18
C ALA A 7 0.57 -13.20 4.16
N TRP A 8 0.76 -14.50 4.28
CA TRP A 8 2.08 -15.12 4.24
C TRP A 8 2.75 -14.94 2.89
N ARG A 9 2.03 -15.22 1.81
CA ARG A 9 2.57 -15.03 0.45
C ARG A 9 2.88 -13.58 0.15
N LEU A 10 2.02 -12.66 0.60
CA LEU A 10 2.25 -11.24 0.43
C LEU A 10 3.50 -10.78 1.18
N ALA A 11 3.69 -11.24 2.41
CA ALA A 11 4.89 -10.93 3.18
C ALA A 11 6.16 -11.38 2.45
N GLN A 12 6.14 -12.56 1.86
CA GLN A 12 7.27 -13.08 1.07
C GLN A 12 7.54 -12.20 -0.15
N GLU A 13 6.49 -11.79 -0.86
CA GLU A 13 6.64 -10.92 -2.03
C GLU A 13 7.22 -9.56 -1.66
N LEU A 14 6.75 -8.97 -0.56
CA LEU A 14 7.24 -7.67 -0.09
C LEU A 14 8.72 -7.74 0.31
N VAL A 15 9.12 -8.81 0.97
CA VAL A 15 10.51 -9.00 1.39
C VAL A 15 11.46 -9.14 0.20
N ARG A 16 10.99 -9.67 -0.92
CA ARG A 16 11.80 -9.83 -2.13
C ARG A 16 12.05 -8.52 -2.87
N ILE A 17 11.26 -7.50 -2.61
CA ILE A 17 11.43 -6.20 -3.24
C ILE A 17 12.46 -5.40 -2.44
N ASP A 18 13.50 -4.91 -3.13
CA ASP A 18 14.52 -4.08 -2.51
C ASP A 18 13.93 -2.69 -2.24
N SER A 19 13.82 -2.34 -0.97
CA SER A 19 13.37 -1.01 -0.53
C SER A 19 14.34 -0.41 0.49
N SER A 20 15.62 -0.74 0.36
CA SER A 20 16.65 -0.34 1.31
C SER A 20 16.92 1.17 1.30
N ASP A 21 17.16 1.71 2.47
CA ASP A 21 17.53 3.11 2.68
C ASP A 21 18.87 3.15 3.45
N PRO A 22 19.96 3.63 2.86
CA PRO A 22 20.09 4.07 1.45
C PRO A 22 20.13 2.89 0.48
N GLY A 23 19.63 3.11 -0.71
CA GLY A 23 19.59 2.07 -1.75
C GLY A 23 18.49 2.33 -2.75
N ALA A 24 17.64 1.33 -2.97
CA ALA A 24 16.54 1.43 -3.93
C ALA A 24 15.38 2.30 -3.45
N TYR A 25 15.27 2.52 -2.16
CA TYR A 25 14.19 3.28 -1.51
C TYR A 25 12.81 2.68 -1.80
N GLU A 26 11.76 3.48 -1.79
CA GLU A 26 10.39 3.01 -1.83
C GLU A 26 9.77 2.89 -3.23
N ASP A 27 10.50 3.25 -4.28
CA ASP A 27 9.91 3.37 -5.62
C ASP A 27 9.23 2.09 -6.08
N GLU A 28 9.94 0.97 -6.05
CA GLU A 28 9.41 -0.29 -6.55
C GLU A 28 8.35 -0.88 -5.62
N ILE A 29 8.60 -0.86 -4.31
CA ILE A 29 7.66 -1.44 -3.35
C ILE A 29 6.35 -0.65 -3.29
N GLU A 30 6.40 0.67 -3.42
CA GLU A 30 5.20 1.50 -3.47
C GLU A 30 4.35 1.16 -4.70
N ARG A 31 4.97 1.02 -5.86
CA ARG A 31 4.27 0.64 -7.09
C ARG A 31 3.65 -0.75 -6.98
N PHE A 32 4.35 -1.68 -6.35
CA PHE A 32 3.84 -3.03 -6.14
C PHE A 32 2.61 -3.00 -5.25
N ILE A 33 2.67 -2.29 -4.13
CA ILE A 33 1.54 -2.20 -3.19
C ILE A 33 0.34 -1.53 -3.85
N LYS A 34 0.58 -0.45 -4.58
CA LYS A 34 -0.49 0.25 -5.28
C LYS A 34 -1.21 -0.67 -6.28
N ARG A 35 -0.44 -1.39 -7.11
CA ARG A 35 -1.01 -2.32 -8.07
C ARG A 35 -1.77 -3.44 -7.39
N LEU A 36 -1.24 -3.96 -6.28
CA LEU A 36 -1.92 -5.01 -5.53
C LEU A 36 -3.28 -4.53 -5.01
N ILE A 37 -3.32 -3.33 -4.44
CA ILE A 37 -4.57 -2.75 -3.94
C ILE A 37 -5.56 -2.56 -5.08
N GLU A 38 -5.12 -2.00 -6.19
CA GLU A 38 -5.96 -1.81 -7.37
C GLU A 38 -6.53 -3.13 -7.88
N GLN A 39 -5.71 -4.18 -7.92
CA GLN A 39 -6.14 -5.51 -8.35
C GLN A 39 -7.16 -6.12 -7.39
N GLN A 40 -6.95 -5.97 -6.09
CA GLN A 40 -7.90 -6.48 -5.09
C GLN A 40 -9.23 -5.73 -5.16
N LEU A 41 -9.19 -4.43 -5.33
CA LEU A 41 -10.41 -3.61 -5.47
C LEU A 41 -11.18 -3.98 -6.74
N ALA A 42 -10.48 -4.30 -7.83
CA ALA A 42 -11.12 -4.70 -9.09
C ALA A 42 -11.94 -5.99 -8.97
N GLN A 43 -11.72 -6.77 -7.93
CA GLN A 43 -12.48 -8.00 -7.65
C GLN A 43 -13.73 -7.74 -6.80
N LEU A 44 -13.90 -6.51 -6.30
CA LEU A 44 -15.04 -6.14 -5.48
C LEU A 44 -16.14 -5.54 -6.34
N ASP A 45 -17.30 -5.33 -5.72
CA ASP A 45 -18.42 -4.66 -6.36
C ASP A 45 -18.02 -3.24 -6.76
N SER A 46 -18.45 -2.80 -7.93
CA SER A 46 -18.11 -1.49 -8.50
C SER A 46 -18.46 -0.32 -7.58
N SER A 47 -19.52 -0.42 -6.78
CA SER A 47 -19.89 0.62 -5.85
C SER A 47 -18.87 0.81 -4.73
N ALA A 48 -18.19 -0.24 -4.30
CA ALA A 48 -17.12 -0.15 -3.31
C ALA A 48 -15.85 0.44 -3.93
N LEU A 49 -15.58 0.15 -5.20
CA LEU A 49 -14.41 0.66 -5.92
C LEU A 49 -14.40 2.19 -6.02
N ASP A 50 -15.54 2.76 -6.37
CA ASP A 50 -15.66 4.21 -6.59
C ASP A 50 -15.47 5.01 -5.31
N ALA A 51 -15.65 4.36 -4.17
CA ALA A 51 -15.57 5.02 -2.87
C ALA A 51 -14.15 5.05 -2.31
N VAL A 52 -13.28 4.12 -2.70
CA VAL A 52 -11.90 4.04 -2.19
C VAL A 52 -11.00 5.00 -2.97
N GLN A 53 -10.27 5.83 -2.25
CA GLN A 53 -9.34 6.78 -2.84
C GLN A 53 -7.91 6.30 -2.66
N ILE A 54 -7.13 6.31 -3.72
CA ILE A 54 -5.71 5.96 -3.71
C ILE A 54 -4.93 7.18 -4.17
N GLU A 55 -4.04 7.68 -3.33
CA GLU A 55 -3.26 8.88 -3.60
C GLU A 55 -1.78 8.57 -3.44
N GLU A 56 -0.97 9.06 -4.36
CA GLU A 56 0.48 9.02 -4.28
C GLU A 56 1.00 10.43 -4.01
N LEU A 57 1.81 10.58 -2.96
CA LEU A 57 2.37 11.88 -2.57
C LEU A 57 3.89 11.79 -2.69
N GLU A 58 4.45 12.40 -3.74
CA GLU A 58 5.89 12.41 -3.95
C GLU A 58 6.54 13.45 -3.04
N VAL A 59 7.35 12.98 -2.11
CA VAL A 59 8.06 13.83 -1.14
C VAL A 59 9.42 14.25 -1.70
N LEU A 60 10.12 13.32 -2.33
CA LEU A 60 11.37 13.52 -3.04
C LEU A 60 11.29 12.73 -4.34
N PRO A 61 12.11 13.04 -5.36
CA PRO A 61 12.07 12.28 -6.62
C PRO A 61 12.21 10.78 -6.37
N GLY A 62 11.23 10.01 -6.85
CA GLY A 62 11.17 8.55 -6.69
C GLY A 62 10.81 8.07 -5.30
N ARG A 63 10.50 8.97 -4.37
CA ARG A 63 10.13 8.62 -2.99
C ARG A 63 8.71 9.10 -2.71
N ARG A 64 7.76 8.20 -2.86
CA ARG A 64 6.34 8.51 -2.72
C ARG A 64 5.75 7.85 -1.49
N ASN A 65 4.85 8.59 -0.86
CA ASN A 65 3.93 8.02 0.13
C ASN A 65 2.68 7.53 -0.60
N LEU A 66 2.14 6.42 -0.14
CA LEU A 66 0.89 5.87 -0.66
C LEU A 66 -0.18 6.02 0.41
N LYS A 67 -1.27 6.70 0.06
CA LYS A 67 -2.39 6.92 0.96
C LYS A 67 -3.63 6.27 0.37
N VAL A 68 -4.26 5.39 1.14
CA VAL A 68 -5.50 4.73 0.76
C VAL A 68 -6.57 5.13 1.76
N THR A 69 -7.66 5.69 1.26
CA THR A 69 -8.78 6.12 2.09
C THR A 69 -10.01 5.28 1.77
N VAL A 70 -10.52 4.60 2.79
CA VAL A 70 -11.77 3.83 2.69
C VAL A 70 -12.84 4.64 3.42
N PRO A 71 -13.86 5.15 2.70
CA PRO A 71 -14.87 5.97 3.34
C PRO A 71 -15.75 5.17 4.28
N GLY A 72 -16.17 5.81 5.36
CA GLY A 72 -17.13 5.29 6.30
C GLY A 72 -18.37 6.19 6.35
N GLN A 73 -19.13 6.09 7.42
CA GLN A 73 -20.34 6.89 7.62
C GLN A 73 -20.05 8.29 8.11
N SER A 74 -18.86 8.55 8.61
CA SER A 74 -18.42 9.84 9.16
C SER A 74 -17.27 10.40 8.33
N ASP A 75 -17.19 11.73 8.27
CA ASP A 75 -16.07 12.42 7.62
C ASP A 75 -14.79 12.35 8.46
N GLU A 76 -14.91 12.03 9.75
CA GLU A 76 -13.75 11.88 10.62
C GLU A 76 -13.19 10.47 10.54
N PRO A 77 -11.87 10.32 10.38
CA PRO A 77 -11.27 8.99 10.37
C PRO A 77 -11.39 8.34 11.74
N ARG A 78 -11.83 7.07 11.74
CA ARG A 78 -11.93 6.25 12.94
C ARG A 78 -10.68 5.46 13.20
N LEU A 79 -9.97 5.11 12.15
CA LEU A 79 -8.79 4.26 12.23
C LEU A 79 -7.81 4.70 11.16
N ILE A 80 -6.57 4.92 11.58
CA ILE A 80 -5.47 5.26 10.69
C ILE A 80 -4.33 4.30 10.96
N TYR A 81 -3.87 3.61 9.90
CA TYR A 81 -2.66 2.82 9.94
C TYR A 81 -1.53 3.59 9.28
N ILE A 82 -0.40 3.68 9.96
CA ILE A 82 0.80 4.31 9.42
C ILE A 82 1.91 3.27 9.44
N CYS A 83 2.43 2.95 8.25
CA CYS A 83 3.47 1.93 8.09
C CYS A 83 4.56 2.47 7.17
N HIS A 84 5.81 2.13 7.45
CA HIS A 84 6.90 2.48 6.54
C HIS A 84 7.15 1.33 5.55
N MET A 85 7.67 1.69 4.38
CA MET A 85 7.94 0.74 3.30
C MET A 85 9.43 0.49 3.11
N ASP A 86 10.28 1.36 3.62
CA ASP A 86 11.73 1.20 3.49
C ASP A 86 12.29 0.22 4.53
N THR A 87 13.44 -0.31 4.21
CA THR A 87 14.20 -1.19 5.12
C THR A 87 15.61 -0.63 5.28
N VAL A 88 16.31 -1.12 6.31
CA VAL A 88 17.71 -0.73 6.52
C VAL A 88 18.62 -1.48 5.55
N THR A 89 19.72 -0.83 5.18
CA THR A 89 20.77 -1.46 4.38
C THR A 89 21.64 -2.33 5.28
N LEU A 90 21.90 -3.54 4.83
CA LEU A 90 22.78 -4.47 5.54
C LEU A 90 24.25 -4.14 5.30
#